data_197e129627e7667c1acfae14d9e93fd4
#
_entry.id   197e129627e7667c1acfae14d9e93fd4
#
_cell.length_a   1.000
_cell.length_b   1.000
_cell.length_c   1.000
_cell.angle_alpha   90.00
_cell.angle_beta   90.00
_cell.angle_gamma   90.00
#
_symmetry.space_group_name_H-M   'P 1'
#
loop_
_entity.id
_entity.type
_entity.pdbx_description
1 polymer ?
#
loop_
_entity_poly.entity_id
_entity_poly.type
_entity_poly.pdbx_seq_one_letter_code
_entity_poly.pdbx_strand_id
1 'polypeptide(L)'
;AESDCDLVQQSRWSTLLRVPIALWGLLTYAALAHLVWRLRKRPSAWRMALWVAGIGAGVSWYLTAVSVFVIGATCAYCLGSFAIINVLLIVLLVRRPAHMPEHAWAKSLPVPVGSAALIVVGMFLHYSGIFDPAAGPEKPYLKALAVHLHDSGTHFYGAYWCPSCQRQKELFGASAQRLPYVECTPSGRGGPRNFACVANDIQEFPTWIIAGRRYTGVLAVDELARLSSFKGTADGPTR
;
A
#
# COMPACT_ATOMS: atom_id res chain seq x y z
N ALA A 1 19.00 -12.91 7.89
CA ALA A 1 17.79 -12.77 8.74
C ALA A 1 17.20 -11.42 8.43
N GLU A 2 16.01 -11.39 7.83
CA GLU A 2 15.26 -10.16 7.65
C GLU A 2 14.86 -9.63 9.03
N SER A 3 15.01 -8.33 9.27
CA SER A 3 14.59 -7.73 10.53
C SER A 3 13.07 -7.59 10.55
N ASP A 4 12.44 -7.61 11.73
CA ASP A 4 10.99 -7.37 11.88
C ASP A 4 10.56 -6.05 11.23
N CYS A 5 11.46 -5.05 11.19
CA CYS A 5 11.22 -3.79 10.50
C CYS A 5 11.13 -3.96 8.99
N ASP A 6 11.96 -4.83 8.38
CA ASP A 6 11.92 -5.10 6.94
C ASP A 6 10.62 -5.79 6.55
N LEU A 7 10.16 -6.76 7.35
CA LEU A 7 8.87 -7.43 7.14
C LEU A 7 7.70 -6.44 7.13
N VAL A 8 7.67 -5.50 8.07
CA VAL A 8 6.62 -4.48 8.14
C VAL A 8 6.71 -3.52 6.95
N GLN A 9 7.92 -3.07 6.58
CA GLN A 9 8.13 -2.11 5.50
C GLN A 9 7.91 -2.70 4.10
N GLN A 10 8.11 -4.01 3.93
CA GLN A 10 7.82 -4.73 2.68
C GLN A 10 6.37 -5.21 2.58
N SER A 11 5.59 -5.06 3.65
CA SER A 11 4.18 -5.44 3.65
C SER A 11 3.33 -4.50 2.78
N ARG A 12 2.18 -4.99 2.34
CA ARG A 12 1.19 -4.18 1.57
C ARG A 12 0.70 -2.95 2.33
N TRP A 13 0.78 -2.94 3.66
CA TRP A 13 0.40 -1.81 4.51
C TRP A 13 1.46 -0.71 4.58
N SER A 14 2.65 -0.92 3.98
CA SER A 14 3.70 0.11 3.91
C SER A 14 3.37 1.25 2.94
N THR A 15 2.40 1.07 2.05
CA THR A 15 1.97 2.06 1.07
C THR A 15 0.47 2.30 1.15
N LEU A 16 0.06 3.56 1.08
CA LEU A 16 -1.33 3.98 0.97
C LEU A 16 -1.50 4.85 -0.26
N LEU A 17 -2.43 4.50 -1.16
CA LEU A 17 -2.63 5.21 -2.44
C LEU A 17 -1.31 5.33 -3.26
N ARG A 18 -0.49 4.28 -3.26
CA ARG A 18 0.83 4.20 -3.92
C ARG A 18 1.90 5.15 -3.34
N VAL A 19 1.62 5.76 -2.20
CA VAL A 19 2.57 6.63 -1.46
C VAL A 19 3.01 5.91 -0.19
N PRO A 20 4.32 5.88 0.12
CA PRO A 20 4.81 5.28 1.37
C PRO A 20 4.16 5.90 2.59
N ILE A 21 3.75 5.08 3.56
CA ILE A 21 3.15 5.53 4.84
C ILE A 21 4.08 6.48 5.60
N ALA A 22 5.40 6.30 5.46
CA ALA A 22 6.38 7.19 6.07
C ALA A 22 6.25 8.65 5.60
N LEU A 23 5.89 8.89 4.33
CA LEU A 23 5.63 10.25 3.82
C LEU A 23 4.37 10.86 4.44
N TRP A 24 3.30 10.09 4.60
CA TRP A 24 2.10 10.55 5.30
C TRP A 24 2.40 10.89 6.76
N GLY A 25 3.24 10.09 7.43
CA GLY A 25 3.73 10.38 8.77
C GLY A 25 4.54 11.68 8.82
N LEU A 26 5.48 11.87 7.90
CA LEU A 26 6.28 13.09 7.80
C LEU A 26 5.40 14.35 7.63
N LEU A 27 4.42 14.31 6.73
CA LEU A 27 3.47 15.40 6.52
C LEU A 27 2.65 15.69 7.77
N THR A 28 2.22 14.65 8.49
CA THR A 28 1.49 14.79 9.76
C THR A 28 2.34 15.51 10.83
N TYR A 29 3.59 15.08 11.01
CA TYR A 29 4.50 15.73 11.97
C TYR A 29 4.89 17.16 11.56
N ALA A 30 5.11 17.40 10.27
CA ALA A 30 5.37 18.76 9.77
C ALA A 30 4.17 19.70 9.99
N ALA A 31 2.96 19.22 9.73
CA ALA A 31 1.73 19.96 10.02
C ALA A 31 1.58 20.25 11.51
N LEU A 32 1.81 19.26 12.39
CA LEU A 32 1.78 19.46 13.83
C LEU A 32 2.82 20.46 14.31
N ALA A 33 4.07 20.36 13.83
CA ALA A 33 5.12 21.32 14.17
C ALA A 33 4.75 22.76 13.76
N HIS A 34 4.22 22.93 12.55
CA HIS A 34 3.72 24.21 12.06
C HIS A 34 2.56 24.75 12.91
N LEU A 35 1.59 23.90 13.25
CA LEU A 35 0.45 24.30 14.07
C LEU A 35 0.86 24.65 15.50
N VAL A 36 1.78 23.90 16.11
CA VAL A 36 2.34 24.20 17.44
C VAL A 36 3.12 25.54 17.42
N TRP A 37 3.88 25.82 16.36
CA TRP A 37 4.52 27.12 16.19
C TRP A 37 3.50 28.25 16.07
N ARG A 38 2.39 28.05 15.33
CA ARG A 38 1.29 29.01 15.23
C ARG A 38 0.53 29.21 16.54
N LEU A 39 0.49 28.21 17.44
CA LEU A 39 -0.16 28.33 18.75
C LEU A 39 0.40 29.49 19.58
N ARG A 40 1.68 29.84 19.39
CA ARG A 40 2.32 31.01 20.04
C ARG A 40 1.64 32.32 19.69
N LYS A 41 0.99 32.40 18.51
CA LYS A 41 0.36 33.62 17.98
C LYS A 41 -1.17 33.55 17.90
N ARG A 42 -1.74 32.33 17.75
CA ARG A 42 -3.17 32.12 17.52
C ARG A 42 -3.67 30.89 18.30
N PRO A 43 -4.34 31.09 19.44
CA PRO A 43 -4.89 29.97 20.23
C PRO A 43 -5.88 29.09 19.48
N SER A 44 -6.56 29.62 18.43
CA SER A 44 -7.47 28.85 17.59
C SER A 44 -6.78 27.69 16.82
N ALA A 45 -5.46 27.76 16.62
CA ALA A 45 -4.68 26.68 16.01
C ALA A 45 -4.68 25.39 16.85
N TRP A 46 -5.01 25.47 18.15
CA TRP A 46 -5.10 24.31 19.03
C TRP A 46 -6.12 23.26 18.56
N ARG A 47 -7.30 23.67 18.11
CA ARG A 47 -8.32 22.75 17.60
C ARG A 47 -7.83 22.00 16.36
N MET A 48 -7.13 22.70 15.46
CA MET A 48 -6.54 22.06 14.27
C MET A 48 -5.42 21.10 14.65
N ALA A 49 -4.56 21.47 15.61
CA ALA A 49 -3.50 20.60 16.11
C ALA A 49 -4.09 19.33 16.76
N LEU A 50 -5.13 19.50 17.59
CA LEU A 50 -5.85 18.37 18.20
C LEU A 50 -6.49 17.47 17.14
N TRP A 51 -7.07 18.04 16.08
CA TRP A 51 -7.68 17.29 15.00
C TRP A 51 -6.62 16.47 14.22
N VAL A 52 -5.51 17.10 13.83
CA VAL A 52 -4.42 16.41 13.11
C VAL A 52 -3.77 15.33 13.98
N ALA A 53 -3.52 15.61 15.27
CA ALA A 53 -2.98 14.62 16.20
C ALA A 53 -3.93 13.45 16.45
N GLY A 54 -5.25 13.70 16.54
CA GLY A 54 -6.29 12.68 16.70
C GLY A 54 -6.36 11.74 15.50
N ILE A 55 -6.34 12.28 14.27
CA ILE A 55 -6.28 11.47 13.05
C ILE A 55 -4.98 10.65 13.01
N GLY A 56 -3.84 11.30 13.26
CA GLY A 56 -2.54 10.62 13.26
C GLY A 56 -2.47 9.49 14.28
N ALA A 57 -3.02 9.69 15.49
CA ALA A 57 -3.12 8.66 16.51
C ALA A 57 -4.00 7.49 16.06
N GLY A 58 -5.21 7.77 15.50
CA GLY A 58 -6.11 6.73 15.01
C GLY A 58 -5.48 5.87 13.92
N VAL A 59 -4.82 6.49 12.93
CA VAL A 59 -4.07 5.77 11.89
C VAL A 59 -2.93 4.94 12.50
N SER A 60 -2.20 5.51 13.45
CA SER A 60 -1.09 4.82 14.13
C SER A 60 -1.57 3.62 14.94
N TRP A 61 -2.72 3.71 15.63
CA TRP A 61 -3.35 2.58 16.31
C TRP A 61 -3.73 1.46 15.34
N TYR A 62 -4.36 1.82 14.21
CA TYR A 62 -4.72 0.85 13.18
C TYR A 62 -3.50 0.11 12.62
N LEU A 63 -2.45 0.83 12.22
CA LEU A 63 -1.24 0.23 11.66
C LEU A 63 -0.48 -0.61 12.69
N THR A 64 -0.44 -0.19 13.95
CA THR A 64 0.18 -0.98 15.03
C THR A 64 -0.61 -2.26 15.29
N ALA A 65 -1.94 -2.19 15.30
CA ALA A 65 -2.78 -3.39 15.43
C ALA A 65 -2.56 -4.36 14.26
N VAL A 66 -2.49 -3.87 13.03
CA VAL A 66 -2.17 -4.69 11.86
C VAL A 66 -0.77 -5.31 11.97
N SER A 67 0.23 -4.55 12.40
CA SER A 67 1.60 -5.03 12.58
C SER A 67 1.65 -6.20 13.56
N VAL A 68 1.00 -6.06 14.71
CA VAL A 68 1.02 -7.07 15.78
C VAL A 68 0.14 -8.28 15.46
N PHE A 69 -1.11 -8.06 15.01
CA PHE A 69 -2.11 -9.13 14.89
C PHE A 69 -2.18 -9.78 13.51
N VAL A 70 -1.76 -9.08 12.45
CA VAL A 70 -1.87 -9.58 11.08
C VAL A 70 -0.50 -9.96 10.51
N ILE A 71 0.52 -9.12 10.70
CA ILE A 71 1.87 -9.38 10.20
C ILE A 71 2.64 -10.26 11.18
N GLY A 72 2.38 -10.13 12.50
CA GLY A 72 3.10 -10.86 13.55
C GLY A 72 4.53 -10.34 13.78
N ALA A 73 4.83 -9.13 13.35
CA ALA A 73 6.14 -8.49 13.47
C ALA A 73 6.00 -7.07 14.03
N THR A 74 6.98 -6.62 14.80
CA THR A 74 6.99 -5.29 15.42
C THR A 74 8.20 -4.48 14.98
N CYS A 75 7.94 -3.32 14.37
CA CYS A 75 8.99 -2.39 13.97
C CYS A 75 9.25 -1.35 15.06
N ALA A 76 10.49 -1.24 15.54
CA ALA A 76 10.87 -0.29 16.57
C ALA A 76 10.59 1.17 16.18
N TYR A 77 10.82 1.53 14.90
CA TYR A 77 10.51 2.87 14.40
C TYR A 77 8.99 3.15 14.37
N CYS A 78 8.17 2.13 14.04
CA CYS A 78 6.72 2.25 14.07
C CYS A 78 6.20 2.44 15.50
N LEU A 79 6.73 1.69 16.47
CA LEU A 79 6.41 1.84 17.89
C LEU A 79 6.87 3.19 18.43
N GLY A 80 8.04 3.67 18.03
CA GLY A 80 8.53 5.02 18.38
C GLY A 80 7.59 6.11 17.87
N SER A 81 7.17 6.04 16.60
CA SER A 81 6.20 6.97 16.03
C SER A 81 4.84 6.88 16.73
N PHE A 82 4.37 5.67 17.03
CA PHE A 82 3.15 5.44 17.81
C PHE A 82 3.22 6.11 19.19
N ALA A 83 4.31 5.95 19.91
CA ALA A 83 4.49 6.58 21.23
C ALA A 83 4.50 8.12 21.11
N ILE A 84 5.24 8.67 20.16
CA ILE A 84 5.36 10.13 19.95
C ILE A 84 3.99 10.75 19.64
N ILE A 85 3.22 10.19 18.71
CA ILE A 85 1.92 10.79 18.34
C ILE A 85 0.92 10.73 19.50
N ASN A 86 0.91 9.65 20.28
CA ASN A 86 0.04 9.52 21.46
C ASN A 86 0.45 10.50 22.57
N VAL A 87 1.75 10.67 22.84
CA VAL A 87 2.24 11.68 23.80
C VAL A 87 1.85 13.09 23.35
N LEU A 88 2.02 13.42 22.06
CA LEU A 88 1.61 14.72 21.52
C LEU A 88 0.11 14.96 21.68
N LEU A 89 -0.72 13.94 21.42
CA LEU A 89 -2.17 14.02 21.62
C LEU A 89 -2.51 14.25 23.09
N ILE A 90 -1.90 13.52 24.02
CA ILE A 90 -2.12 13.69 25.46
C ILE A 90 -1.70 15.09 25.89
N VAL A 91 -0.53 15.57 25.47
CA VAL A 91 -0.06 16.93 25.77
C VAL A 91 -1.04 17.99 25.27
N LEU A 92 -1.56 17.85 24.05
CA LEU A 92 -2.56 18.77 23.52
C LEU A 92 -3.87 18.75 24.29
N LEU A 93 -4.30 17.60 24.79
CA LEU A 93 -5.51 17.45 25.63
C LEU A 93 -5.32 18.08 27.01
N VAL A 94 -4.15 17.86 27.64
CA VAL A 94 -3.85 18.40 28.98
C VAL A 94 -3.57 19.92 28.94
N ARG A 95 -2.78 20.35 27.95
CA ARG A 95 -2.36 21.76 27.78
C ARG A 95 -3.39 22.61 27.00
N ARG A 96 -4.68 22.39 27.26
CA ARG A 96 -5.75 23.16 26.63
C ARG A 96 -5.65 24.65 26.98
N PRO A 97 -6.01 25.58 26.06
CA PRO A 97 -6.05 27.01 26.34
C PRO A 97 -7.07 27.34 27.43
N ALA A 98 -6.65 28.09 28.47
CA ALA A 98 -7.45 28.38 29.68
C ALA A 98 -8.76 29.19 29.38
N HIS A 99 -8.82 29.87 28.23
CA HIS A 99 -10.00 30.66 27.85
C HIS A 99 -11.13 29.86 27.18
N MET A 100 -10.94 28.53 26.98
CA MET A 100 -11.99 27.67 26.44
C MET A 100 -12.85 27.11 27.57
N PRO A 101 -14.18 27.39 27.60
CA PRO A 101 -15.07 26.79 28.56
C PRO A 101 -15.15 25.28 28.36
N GLU A 102 -15.29 24.52 29.45
CA GLU A 102 -15.30 23.04 29.43
C GLU A 102 -16.32 22.46 28.48
N HIS A 103 -17.49 23.07 28.38
CA HIS A 103 -18.57 22.64 27.49
C HIS A 103 -18.24 22.81 25.99
N ALA A 104 -17.39 23.77 25.62
CA ALA A 104 -17.06 24.05 24.22
C ALA A 104 -16.01 23.08 23.64
N TRP A 105 -15.06 22.57 24.44
CA TRP A 105 -14.08 21.62 23.95
C TRP A 105 -14.66 20.21 23.79
N ALA A 106 -15.55 19.80 24.71
CA ALA A 106 -16.23 18.49 24.61
C ALA A 106 -17.06 18.39 23.31
N LYS A 107 -17.71 19.49 22.87
CA LYS A 107 -18.42 19.56 21.59
C LYS A 107 -17.50 19.49 20.36
N SER A 108 -16.21 19.77 20.51
CA SER A 108 -15.26 19.70 19.39
C SER A 108 -14.57 18.33 19.24
N LEU A 109 -14.70 17.42 20.21
CA LEU A 109 -14.13 16.06 20.16
C LEU A 109 -14.78 15.12 19.14
N PRO A 110 -16.11 15.15 18.89
CA PRO A 110 -16.71 14.25 17.91
C PRO A 110 -16.13 14.38 16.50
N VAL A 111 -15.69 15.57 16.12
CA VAL A 111 -15.11 15.81 14.77
C VAL A 111 -13.78 15.08 14.56
N PRO A 112 -12.73 15.24 15.41
CA PRO A 112 -11.48 14.49 15.24
C PRO A 112 -11.66 12.98 15.40
N VAL A 113 -12.54 12.53 16.31
CA VAL A 113 -12.82 11.09 16.50
C VAL A 113 -13.55 10.52 15.28
N GLY A 114 -14.59 11.20 14.80
CA GLY A 114 -15.36 10.77 13.63
C GLY A 114 -14.50 10.75 12.35
N SER A 115 -13.65 11.77 12.15
CA SER A 115 -12.76 11.81 10.99
C SER A 115 -11.65 10.74 11.06
N ALA A 116 -11.09 10.48 12.25
CA ALA A 116 -10.13 9.40 12.44
C ALA A 116 -10.78 8.03 12.15
N ALA A 117 -11.99 7.78 12.66
CA ALA A 117 -12.74 6.57 12.40
C ALA A 117 -13.03 6.40 10.89
N LEU A 118 -13.45 7.46 10.21
CA LEU A 118 -13.71 7.44 8.76
C LEU A 118 -12.45 7.09 7.96
N ILE A 119 -11.32 7.68 8.32
CA ILE A 119 -10.03 7.40 7.65
C ILE A 119 -9.60 5.94 7.91
N VAL A 120 -9.72 5.45 9.13
CA VAL A 120 -9.39 4.06 9.48
C VAL A 120 -10.28 3.07 8.72
N VAL A 121 -11.59 3.34 8.63
CA VAL A 121 -12.52 2.54 7.81
C VAL A 121 -12.12 2.60 6.34
N GLY A 122 -11.81 3.79 5.81
CA GLY A 122 -11.32 3.94 4.43
C GLY A 122 -10.04 3.14 4.16
N MET A 123 -9.08 3.17 5.09
CA MET A 123 -7.86 2.34 5.02
C MET A 123 -8.18 0.86 5.06
N PHE A 124 -9.07 0.42 5.96
CA PHE A 124 -9.50 -0.97 6.03
C PHE A 124 -10.12 -1.43 4.71
N LEU A 125 -11.03 -0.65 4.12
CA LEU A 125 -11.66 -0.94 2.84
C LEU A 125 -10.63 -0.95 1.68
N HIS A 126 -9.65 -0.04 1.71
CA HIS A 126 -8.57 -0.02 0.72
C HIS A 126 -7.72 -1.30 0.78
N TYR A 127 -7.24 -1.65 1.98
CA TYR A 127 -6.42 -2.86 2.15
C TYR A 127 -7.21 -4.17 2.11
N SER A 128 -8.54 -4.15 2.19
CA SER A 128 -9.38 -5.32 1.89
C SER A 128 -9.52 -5.59 0.38
N GLY A 129 -9.05 -4.68 -0.47
CA GLY A 129 -9.11 -4.82 -1.93
C GLY A 129 -10.44 -4.39 -2.55
N ILE A 130 -11.31 -3.71 -1.78
CA ILE A 130 -12.62 -3.24 -2.28
C ILE A 130 -12.42 -2.09 -3.28
N PHE A 131 -11.50 -1.16 -3.00
CA PHE A 131 -11.21 -0.02 -3.88
C PHE A 131 -10.03 -0.28 -4.82
N ASP A 132 -9.02 -1.04 -4.36
CA ASP A 132 -7.84 -1.38 -5.14
C ASP A 132 -7.51 -2.87 -4.92
N PRO A 133 -7.86 -3.73 -5.89
CA PRO A 133 -7.58 -5.17 -5.79
C PRO A 133 -6.09 -5.48 -5.61
N ALA A 134 -5.19 -4.59 -6.06
CA ALA A 134 -3.74 -4.75 -5.89
C ALA A 134 -3.28 -4.48 -4.45
N ALA A 135 -4.03 -3.70 -3.68
CA ALA A 135 -3.77 -3.44 -2.26
C ALA A 135 -4.38 -4.51 -1.33
N GLY A 136 -5.28 -5.36 -1.86
CA GLY A 136 -5.98 -6.40 -1.12
C GLY A 136 -5.11 -7.59 -0.72
N PRO A 137 -5.69 -8.58 -0.04
CA PRO A 137 -5.02 -9.84 0.27
C PRO A 137 -4.72 -10.64 -0.99
N GLU A 138 -3.56 -11.28 -1.03
CA GLU A 138 -3.24 -12.21 -2.11
C GLU A 138 -4.17 -13.43 -2.05
N LYS A 139 -4.80 -13.74 -3.19
CA LYS A 139 -5.56 -14.99 -3.33
C LYS A 139 -4.55 -16.14 -3.46
N PRO A 140 -4.66 -17.22 -2.67
CA PRO A 140 -3.66 -18.31 -2.65
C PRO A 140 -3.39 -18.91 -4.03
N TYR A 141 -4.41 -19.13 -4.83
CA TYR A 141 -4.30 -19.64 -6.20
C TYR A 141 -3.50 -18.69 -7.13
N LEU A 142 -3.84 -17.40 -7.13
CA LEU A 142 -3.15 -16.41 -7.96
C LEU A 142 -1.70 -16.21 -7.54
N LYS A 143 -1.44 -16.28 -6.22
CA LYS A 143 -0.09 -16.26 -5.69
C LYS A 143 0.72 -17.45 -6.16
N ALA A 144 0.19 -18.67 -6.00
CA ALA A 144 0.86 -19.89 -6.42
C ALA A 144 1.13 -19.91 -7.94
N LEU A 145 0.14 -19.48 -8.74
CA LEU A 145 0.33 -19.37 -10.19
C LEU A 145 1.39 -18.34 -10.57
N ALA A 146 1.39 -17.14 -9.94
CA ALA A 146 2.37 -16.09 -10.24
C ALA A 146 3.81 -16.55 -9.89
N VAL A 147 3.99 -17.24 -8.76
CA VAL A 147 5.26 -17.85 -8.37
C VAL A 147 5.67 -18.92 -9.37
N HIS A 148 4.74 -19.82 -9.76
CA HIS A 148 5.02 -20.85 -10.77
C HIS A 148 5.44 -20.24 -12.11
N LEU A 149 4.77 -19.19 -12.58
CA LEU A 149 5.15 -18.49 -13.82
C LEU A 149 6.55 -17.88 -13.73
N HIS A 150 6.92 -17.34 -12.57
CA HIS A 150 8.26 -16.83 -12.32
C HIS A 150 9.32 -17.96 -12.37
N ASP A 151 9.08 -19.04 -11.63
CA ASP A 151 10.03 -20.14 -11.46
C ASP A 151 10.18 -21.01 -12.73
N SER A 152 9.14 -21.05 -13.57
CA SER A 152 9.17 -21.76 -14.88
C SER A 152 9.92 -21.03 -15.98
N GLY A 153 10.53 -19.88 -15.69
CA GLY A 153 11.24 -19.07 -16.68
C GLY A 153 10.30 -18.40 -17.71
N THR A 154 9.03 -18.23 -17.34
CA THR A 154 8.09 -17.42 -18.13
C THR A 154 8.49 -15.96 -18.06
N HIS A 155 8.24 -15.19 -19.12
CA HIS A 155 8.46 -13.74 -19.14
C HIS A 155 7.19 -13.02 -19.61
N PHE A 156 6.86 -11.95 -18.90
CA PHE A 156 5.76 -11.04 -19.21
C PHE A 156 6.32 -9.68 -19.64
N TYR A 157 6.38 -9.44 -20.93
CA TYR A 157 6.88 -8.19 -21.50
C TYR A 157 5.75 -7.18 -21.65
N GLY A 158 5.97 -5.97 -21.16
CA GLY A 158 4.95 -4.93 -21.20
C GLY A 158 5.53 -3.53 -21.06
N ALA A 159 4.62 -2.56 -20.98
CA ALA A 159 4.92 -1.17 -20.69
C ALA A 159 3.99 -0.66 -19.59
N TYR A 160 4.52 0.12 -18.65
CA TYR A 160 3.75 0.62 -17.49
C TYR A 160 2.56 1.50 -17.90
N TRP A 161 2.65 2.16 -19.05
CA TRP A 161 1.60 3.02 -19.61
C TRP A 161 0.59 2.27 -20.50
N CYS A 162 0.78 0.98 -20.76
CA CYS A 162 -0.08 0.18 -21.65
C CYS A 162 -1.35 -0.29 -20.91
N PRO A 163 -2.57 0.09 -21.35
CA PRO A 163 -3.81 -0.32 -20.68
C PRO A 163 -4.00 -1.83 -20.60
N SER A 164 -3.65 -2.56 -21.68
CA SER A 164 -3.75 -4.03 -21.71
C SER A 164 -2.80 -4.69 -20.72
N CYS A 165 -1.59 -4.12 -20.49
CA CYS A 165 -0.66 -4.59 -19.47
C CYS A 165 -1.20 -4.35 -18.06
N GLN A 166 -1.82 -3.20 -17.82
CA GLN A 166 -2.48 -2.92 -16.54
C GLN A 166 -3.63 -3.90 -16.30
N ARG A 167 -4.46 -4.14 -17.31
CA ARG A 167 -5.55 -5.12 -17.24
C ARG A 167 -5.04 -6.54 -16.93
N GLN A 168 -3.92 -6.94 -17.55
CA GLN A 168 -3.27 -8.23 -17.23
C GLN A 168 -2.84 -8.29 -15.75
N LYS A 169 -2.27 -7.22 -15.21
CA LYS A 169 -1.88 -7.14 -13.79
C LYS A 169 -3.10 -7.16 -12.86
N GLU A 170 -4.20 -6.49 -13.24
CA GLU A 170 -5.45 -6.46 -12.47
C GLU A 170 -6.04 -7.86 -12.28
N LEU A 171 -5.92 -8.77 -13.26
CA LEU A 171 -6.38 -10.16 -13.13
C LEU A 171 -5.68 -10.91 -12.00
N PHE A 172 -4.44 -10.53 -11.66
CA PHE A 172 -3.68 -11.12 -10.57
C PHE A 172 -3.85 -10.37 -9.24
N GLY A 173 -4.46 -9.18 -9.25
CA GLY A 173 -4.66 -8.37 -8.06
C GLY A 173 -3.35 -8.13 -7.30
N ALA A 174 -3.35 -8.40 -5.99
CA ALA A 174 -2.16 -8.24 -5.14
C ALA A 174 -0.98 -9.13 -5.57
N SER A 175 -1.23 -10.27 -6.23
CA SER A 175 -0.18 -11.17 -6.71
C SER A 175 0.49 -10.69 -8.01
N ALA A 176 0.03 -9.58 -8.61
CA ALA A 176 0.62 -9.01 -9.81
C ALA A 176 2.11 -8.62 -9.65
N GLN A 177 2.53 -8.29 -8.42
CA GLN A 177 3.94 -7.95 -8.12
C GLN A 177 4.88 -9.16 -8.23
N ARG A 178 4.34 -10.39 -8.20
CA ARG A 178 5.11 -11.64 -8.33
C ARG A 178 5.25 -12.10 -9.77
N LEU A 179 4.54 -11.46 -10.70
CA LEU A 179 4.65 -11.81 -12.12
C LEU A 179 6.06 -11.53 -12.64
N PRO A 180 6.60 -12.38 -13.53
CA PRO A 180 7.90 -12.19 -14.17
C PRO A 180 7.85 -11.06 -15.20
N TYR A 181 7.54 -9.85 -14.74
CA TYR A 181 7.32 -8.67 -15.58
C TYR A 181 8.63 -8.01 -16.00
N VAL A 182 8.73 -7.74 -17.30
CA VAL A 182 9.84 -7.01 -17.91
C VAL A 182 9.30 -5.71 -18.49
N GLU A 183 9.74 -4.57 -17.95
CA GLU A 183 9.41 -3.25 -18.48
C GLU A 183 10.19 -2.98 -19.77
N CYS A 184 9.49 -2.79 -20.87
CA CYS A 184 10.11 -2.59 -22.18
C CYS A 184 10.42 -1.12 -22.51
N THR A 185 9.76 -0.17 -21.86
CA THR A 185 9.90 1.26 -22.14
C THR A 185 9.98 2.08 -20.84
N PRO A 186 11.06 1.92 -20.04
CA PRO A 186 11.19 2.57 -18.74
C PRO A 186 11.14 4.10 -18.81
N SER A 187 11.54 4.68 -19.96
CA SER A 187 11.50 6.12 -20.20
C SER A 187 10.20 6.63 -20.81
N GLY A 188 9.17 5.78 -20.93
CA GLY A 188 7.87 6.14 -21.50
C GLY A 188 7.70 5.83 -22.99
N ARG A 189 6.58 6.30 -23.55
CA ARG A 189 6.25 6.12 -24.98
C ARG A 189 7.30 6.79 -25.85
N GLY A 190 7.85 6.03 -26.81
CA GLY A 190 8.87 6.54 -27.75
C GLY A 190 10.29 6.62 -27.18
N GLY A 191 10.49 6.27 -25.89
CA GLY A 191 11.82 6.16 -25.30
C GLY A 191 12.59 4.90 -25.75
N PRO A 192 13.88 4.80 -25.39
CA PRO A 192 14.68 3.63 -25.72
C PRO A 192 14.08 2.37 -25.12
N ARG A 193 14.06 1.30 -25.91
CA ARG A 193 13.55 -0.01 -25.46
C ARG A 193 14.58 -0.73 -24.61
N ASN A 194 14.12 -1.44 -23.60
CA ASN A 194 14.93 -2.35 -22.80
C ASN A 194 15.57 -3.42 -23.70
N PHE A 195 16.85 -3.71 -23.48
CA PHE A 195 17.61 -4.70 -24.25
C PHE A 195 16.91 -6.06 -24.30
N ALA A 196 16.35 -6.54 -23.19
CA ALA A 196 15.65 -7.82 -23.15
C ALA A 196 14.44 -7.86 -24.11
N CYS A 197 13.76 -6.73 -24.32
CA CYS A 197 12.63 -6.65 -25.23
C CYS A 197 13.07 -6.57 -26.70
N VAL A 198 14.20 -5.93 -26.97
CA VAL A 198 14.79 -5.88 -28.32
C VAL A 198 15.33 -7.27 -28.71
N ALA A 199 16.07 -7.91 -27.79
CA ALA A 199 16.67 -9.24 -28.02
C ALA A 199 15.62 -10.34 -28.27
N ASN A 200 14.42 -10.18 -27.69
CA ASN A 200 13.30 -11.11 -27.89
C ASN A 200 12.31 -10.62 -28.97
N ASP A 201 12.64 -9.58 -29.73
CA ASP A 201 11.80 -9.01 -30.78
C ASP A 201 10.35 -8.76 -30.34
N ILE A 202 10.18 -8.10 -29.18
CA ILE A 202 8.85 -7.78 -28.63
C ILE A 202 8.29 -6.56 -29.36
N GLN A 203 7.26 -6.73 -30.18
CA GLN A 203 6.64 -5.66 -30.96
C GLN A 203 5.35 -5.15 -30.30
N GLU A 204 4.61 -6.02 -29.64
CA GLU A 204 3.30 -5.74 -29.05
C GLU A 204 3.28 -5.91 -27.53
N PHE A 205 2.34 -5.22 -26.87
CA PHE A 205 2.18 -5.31 -25.41
C PHE A 205 0.71 -5.60 -25.04
N PRO A 206 0.46 -6.49 -24.09
CA PRO A 206 1.42 -7.38 -23.43
C PRO A 206 1.83 -8.56 -24.34
N THR A 207 3.07 -9.05 -24.13
CA THR A 207 3.55 -10.27 -24.76
C THR A 207 4.09 -11.20 -23.69
N TRP A 208 3.67 -12.45 -23.72
CA TRP A 208 4.14 -13.52 -22.86
C TRP A 208 5.06 -14.47 -23.64
N ILE A 209 6.14 -14.90 -23.02
CA ILE A 209 6.96 -16.03 -23.48
C ILE A 209 6.84 -17.14 -22.45
N ILE A 210 6.15 -18.23 -22.82
CA ILE A 210 5.86 -19.38 -21.96
C ILE A 210 6.40 -20.63 -22.64
N ALA A 211 7.28 -21.36 -21.97
CA ALA A 211 7.93 -22.55 -22.53
C ALA A 211 8.52 -22.29 -23.94
N GLY A 212 9.12 -21.11 -24.16
CA GLY A 212 9.73 -20.72 -25.42
C GLY A 212 8.71 -20.29 -26.52
N ARG A 213 7.42 -20.32 -26.27
CA ARG A 213 6.39 -19.88 -27.20
C ARG A 213 5.88 -18.48 -26.86
N ARG A 214 5.63 -17.69 -27.91
CA ARG A 214 5.13 -16.32 -27.77
C ARG A 214 3.60 -16.27 -27.85
N TYR A 215 3.00 -15.50 -26.92
CA TYR A 215 1.57 -15.21 -26.87
C TYR A 215 1.39 -13.71 -26.70
N THR A 216 0.59 -13.07 -27.52
CA THR A 216 0.31 -11.62 -27.49
C THR A 216 -1.09 -11.37 -26.97
N GLY A 217 -1.26 -10.23 -26.28
CA GLY A 217 -2.55 -9.84 -25.70
C GLY A 217 -2.75 -10.28 -24.26
N VAL A 218 -3.90 -9.89 -23.72
CA VAL A 218 -4.30 -10.24 -22.35
C VAL A 218 -4.75 -11.70 -22.31
N LEU A 219 -4.06 -12.52 -21.52
CA LEU A 219 -4.40 -13.92 -21.32
C LEU A 219 -5.22 -14.09 -20.04
N ALA A 220 -6.25 -14.94 -20.10
CA ALA A 220 -7.01 -15.33 -18.92
C ALA A 220 -6.13 -16.12 -17.93
N VAL A 221 -6.46 -16.05 -16.65
CA VAL A 221 -5.70 -16.74 -15.58
C VAL A 221 -5.64 -18.25 -15.83
N ASP A 222 -6.77 -18.85 -16.22
CA ASP A 222 -6.87 -20.28 -16.50
C ASP A 222 -6.06 -20.69 -17.74
N GLU A 223 -5.97 -19.79 -18.71
CA GLU A 223 -5.15 -20.00 -19.91
C GLU A 223 -3.67 -19.97 -19.59
N LEU A 224 -3.22 -19.01 -18.75
CA LEU A 224 -1.85 -18.95 -18.26
C LEU A 224 -1.48 -20.20 -17.46
N ALA A 225 -2.39 -20.69 -16.59
CA ALA A 225 -2.19 -21.91 -15.83
C ALA A 225 -2.01 -23.12 -16.76
N ARG A 226 -2.86 -23.24 -17.79
CA ARG A 226 -2.79 -24.34 -18.79
C ARG A 226 -1.50 -24.27 -19.61
N LEU A 227 -1.15 -23.10 -20.14
CA LEU A 227 0.03 -22.89 -21.00
C LEU A 227 1.35 -23.12 -20.24
N SER A 228 1.39 -22.78 -18.96
CA SER A 228 2.55 -23.01 -18.09
C SER A 228 2.56 -24.39 -17.44
N SER A 229 1.57 -25.25 -17.73
CA SER A 229 1.41 -26.56 -17.10
C SER A 229 1.29 -26.51 -15.56
N PHE A 230 0.70 -25.45 -15.03
CA PHE A 230 0.46 -25.27 -13.61
C PHE A 230 -0.57 -26.32 -13.12
N LYS A 231 -0.22 -27.08 -12.07
CA LYS A 231 -1.05 -28.16 -11.52
C LYS A 231 -1.85 -27.76 -10.27
N GLY A 232 -1.91 -26.47 -9.95
CA GLY A 232 -2.70 -25.97 -8.83
C GLY A 232 -4.20 -26.01 -9.14
N THR A 233 -5.03 -26.36 -8.16
CA THR A 233 -6.49 -26.23 -8.24
C THR A 233 -6.94 -24.86 -7.73
N ALA A 234 -8.09 -24.36 -8.19
CA ALA A 234 -8.68 -23.11 -7.74
C ALA A 234 -8.93 -23.08 -6.21
N ASP A 235 -9.00 -24.24 -5.57
CA ASP A 235 -9.29 -24.40 -4.14
C ASP A 235 -8.02 -24.55 -3.26
N GLY A 236 -6.82 -24.50 -3.83
CA GLY A 236 -5.57 -24.52 -3.07
C GLY A 236 -4.43 -25.29 -3.75
N PRO A 237 -3.19 -25.23 -3.23
CA PRO A 237 -2.07 -25.97 -3.79
C PRO A 237 -2.29 -27.46 -3.60
N THR A 238 -2.28 -28.21 -4.68
CA THR A 238 -2.10 -29.67 -4.58
C THR A 238 -0.70 -29.92 -4.02
N ARG A 239 -0.65 -30.63 -2.91
CA ARG A 239 0.61 -31.13 -2.30
C ARG A 239 1.39 -32.00 -3.25
#